data_7daeed0fb938915a2b1179b1e39fcaea
#
_entry.id   7daeed0fb938915a2b1179b1e39fcaea
#
_cell.length_a   1.000
_cell.length_b   1.000
_cell.length_c   1.000
_cell.angle_alpha   90.00
_cell.angle_beta   90.00
_cell.angle_gamma   90.00
#
_symmetry.space_group_name_H-M   'P 1'
#
loop_
_entity.id
_entity.type
_entity.pdbx_description
1 polymer ?
#
loop_
_entity_poly.entity_id
_entity_poly.type
_entity_poly.pdbx_seq_one_letter_code
_entity_poly.pdbx_strand_id
1 'polypeptide(L)'
;MGVITVIPERFPELYKPTQDNPGGKTVSKTAALELKNISKSFGSVVANKNVDLTLYKGEILALLGENGSGKTTLMNMIAGIYYPDEGQIFVDGKEAVISSPKDAFGYGIGMIHQHFKLVDVFSASENIILGVKDGRKFNIKNVNATVGEICRKYGFNIDPKKKIYEMSVSEKQTVEIIKVIYRGAEILILDEPTAVLTPQESGKLFDILRKMREDGKSIIIITHKLHEVLSISDRVAVMRRGEHIATVNTAETNESELTEMMVGKKVTLNIARSEPVNPHLRLSVKGVTGTDADGIKVLDNVSFSVNSGEILGIAGIAGSGQRELLEAIAGLQHIDSGEITYISRKTGESVNLRDKTPLQIRDLGVRLSFVPEDRLGMGLVGNMNITDNMMLRSYQKGKSMFLDREKPKALAEEIIKSLEVVTPGLTTPVRRLSGGNVQKVLVGREIASSPSVLMAAYPVRGLDINSSYMIYNLLNKQKENGVAVIFVGEDLDVLIELCDRIMVICGGKITGIVDGRTAVKEEIGLLMTKHEPAEYTAEEGKE
;
A
#
# COMPACT_ATOMS: atom_id res chain seq x y z
N MET A 1 -12.47 22.24 41.27
CA MET A 1 -11.53 21.65 42.26
C MET A 1 -11.68 20.18 42.19
N GLY A 2 -10.61 19.45 42.00
CA GLY A 2 -10.59 17.99 41.87
C GLY A 2 -10.08 17.56 40.49
N VAL A 3 -8.75 17.59 40.33
CA VAL A 3 -8.03 17.00 39.19
C VAL A 3 -8.10 15.49 39.39
N ILE A 4 -8.85 14.78 38.53
CA ILE A 4 -8.80 13.31 38.46
C ILE A 4 -7.64 12.96 37.55
N THR A 5 -6.53 12.60 38.17
CA THR A 5 -5.38 11.99 37.50
C THR A 5 -5.77 10.55 37.16
N VAL A 6 -6.07 10.28 35.91
CA VAL A 6 -6.24 8.91 35.41
C VAL A 6 -4.86 8.30 35.27
N ILE A 7 -4.49 7.42 36.19
CA ILE A 7 -3.32 6.56 36.11
C ILE A 7 -3.59 5.53 35.02
N PRO A 8 -2.72 5.36 34.00
CA PRO A 8 -2.88 4.28 33.04
C PRO A 8 -2.64 2.93 33.76
N GLU A 9 -3.62 2.04 33.66
CA GLU A 9 -3.51 0.67 34.16
C GLU A 9 -2.28 -0.02 33.55
N ARG A 10 -1.42 -0.52 34.44
CA ARG A 10 -0.28 -1.35 34.12
C ARG A 10 -0.77 -2.63 33.46
N PHE A 11 -0.24 -2.93 32.29
CA PHE A 11 -0.37 -4.25 31.67
C PHE A 11 0.17 -5.33 32.65
N PRO A 12 -0.54 -6.46 32.82
CA PRO A 12 -0.02 -7.56 33.62
C PRO A 12 1.24 -8.11 32.99
N GLU A 13 2.18 -8.55 33.84
CA GLU A 13 3.52 -9.07 33.56
C GLU A 13 3.49 -10.35 32.70
N LEU A 14 3.18 -10.26 31.41
CA LEU A 14 3.20 -11.40 30.47
C LEU A 14 4.42 -11.39 29.54
N TYR A 15 5.19 -10.33 29.52
CA TYR A 15 6.40 -10.25 28.71
C TYR A 15 7.60 -9.83 29.57
N LYS A 16 8.08 -10.75 30.43
CA LYS A 16 9.46 -10.69 30.92
C LYS A 16 10.35 -11.11 29.77
N PRO A 17 11.44 -10.37 29.46
CA PRO A 17 12.47 -10.88 28.57
C PRO A 17 12.92 -12.24 29.15
N THR A 18 12.81 -13.29 28.35
CA THR A 18 13.26 -14.61 28.71
C THR A 18 14.73 -14.54 29.08
N GLN A 19 15.04 -14.70 30.38
CA GLN A 19 16.38 -15.07 30.83
C GLN A 19 16.74 -16.36 30.14
N ASP A 20 17.94 -16.42 29.59
CA ASP A 20 18.54 -17.55 28.92
C ASP A 20 18.24 -18.88 29.67
N ASN A 21 17.65 -19.81 28.91
CA ASN A 21 17.45 -21.17 29.37
C ASN A 21 18.81 -21.92 29.30
N PRO A 22 19.44 -22.32 30.39
CA PRO A 22 20.77 -22.90 30.36
C PRO A 22 20.71 -24.40 29.99
N GLY A 23 20.61 -24.69 28.69
CA GLY A 23 20.57 -26.09 28.22
C GLY A 23 20.80 -26.31 26.72
N GLY A 24 20.81 -25.29 25.88
CA GLY A 24 21.16 -25.36 24.46
C GLY A 24 22.53 -24.72 24.24
N LYS A 25 23.40 -25.29 23.40
CA LYS A 25 24.62 -24.63 22.95
C LYS A 25 24.26 -23.29 22.33
N THR A 26 24.41 -22.22 23.10
CA THR A 26 24.27 -20.83 22.62
C THR A 26 25.44 -20.57 21.67
N VAL A 27 25.17 -20.70 20.36
CA VAL A 27 26.01 -20.03 19.37
C VAL A 27 25.76 -18.54 19.62
N SER A 28 26.71 -17.82 20.17
CA SER A 28 26.62 -16.37 20.39
C SER A 28 26.43 -15.71 19.02
N LYS A 29 25.19 -15.31 18.70
CA LYS A 29 24.91 -14.59 17.47
C LYS A 29 25.65 -13.25 17.54
N THR A 30 26.54 -12.99 16.59
CA THR A 30 27.30 -11.73 16.52
C THR A 30 26.38 -10.65 15.90
N ALA A 31 26.26 -9.51 16.57
CA ALA A 31 25.52 -8.38 16.04
C ALA A 31 26.25 -7.78 14.81
N ALA A 32 25.53 -7.63 13.70
CA ALA A 32 25.99 -6.91 12.53
C ALA A 32 25.72 -5.41 12.69
N LEU A 33 24.54 -5.06 13.24
CA LEU A 33 24.12 -3.69 13.51
C LEU A 33 23.42 -3.65 14.89
N GLU A 34 23.76 -2.66 15.70
CA GLU A 34 23.10 -2.43 16.99
C GLU A 34 22.79 -0.93 17.14
N LEU A 35 21.57 -0.62 17.48
CA LEU A 35 21.07 0.71 17.79
C LEU A 35 20.78 0.79 19.28
N LYS A 36 21.27 1.83 19.96
CA LYS A 36 21.07 2.06 21.40
C LYS A 36 20.48 3.44 21.64
N ASN A 37 19.29 3.47 22.23
CA ASN A 37 18.58 4.69 22.64
C ASN A 37 18.42 5.72 21.53
N ILE A 38 18.20 5.29 20.26
CA ILE A 38 18.10 6.18 19.11
C ILE A 38 16.83 7.01 19.22
N SER A 39 17.02 8.34 19.21
CA SER A 39 15.92 9.32 19.22
C SER A 39 16.06 10.31 18.06
N LYS A 40 14.91 10.73 17.48
CA LYS A 40 14.83 11.72 16.41
C LYS A 40 13.53 12.51 16.46
N SER A 41 13.65 13.84 16.42
CA SER A 41 12.52 14.77 16.39
C SER A 41 12.61 15.72 15.18
N PHE A 42 11.46 16.11 14.66
CA PHE A 42 11.32 17.13 13.63
C PHE A 42 10.38 18.23 14.16
N GLY A 43 10.94 19.29 14.70
CA GLY A 43 10.19 20.31 15.39
C GLY A 43 9.45 19.74 16.60
N SER A 44 8.11 19.80 16.61
CA SER A 44 7.27 19.24 17.69
C SER A 44 6.93 17.77 17.52
N VAL A 45 7.34 17.14 16.42
CA VAL A 45 7.02 15.74 16.12
C VAL A 45 8.18 14.86 16.51
N VAL A 46 8.00 13.98 17.51
CA VAL A 46 8.95 12.94 17.89
C VAL A 46 8.73 11.75 16.94
N ALA A 47 9.67 11.52 16.02
CA ALA A 47 9.58 10.44 15.04
C ALA A 47 10.09 9.11 15.59
N ASN A 48 11.17 9.16 16.40
CA ASN A 48 11.72 8.00 17.12
C ASN A 48 12.09 8.42 18.53
N LYS A 49 11.89 7.53 19.51
CA LYS A 49 12.15 7.78 20.93
C LYS A 49 12.75 6.55 21.59
N ASN A 50 14.00 6.66 22.03
CA ASN A 50 14.74 5.63 22.74
C ASN A 50 14.65 4.24 22.07
N VAL A 51 14.89 4.17 20.76
CA VAL A 51 14.78 2.92 20.01
C VAL A 51 16.04 2.11 20.14
N ASP A 52 15.88 0.87 20.63
CA ASP A 52 16.90 -0.18 20.66
C ASP A 52 16.56 -1.23 19.59
N LEU A 53 17.52 -1.61 18.76
CA LEU A 53 17.35 -2.61 17.72
C LEU A 53 18.66 -3.34 17.46
N THR A 54 18.61 -4.66 17.31
CA THR A 54 19.77 -5.47 16.97
C THR A 54 19.47 -6.36 15.78
N LEU A 55 20.32 -6.27 14.76
CA LEU A 55 20.39 -7.18 13.62
C LEU A 55 21.61 -8.07 13.77
N TYR A 56 21.42 -9.39 13.69
CA TYR A 56 22.52 -10.34 13.73
C TYR A 56 23.10 -10.64 12.35
N LYS A 57 24.33 -11.16 12.30
CA LYS A 57 24.97 -11.60 11.06
C LYS A 57 24.21 -12.75 10.41
N GLY A 58 23.97 -12.66 9.11
CA GLY A 58 23.23 -13.68 8.35
C GLY A 58 21.78 -13.83 8.79
N GLU A 59 21.14 -12.75 9.22
CA GLU A 59 19.74 -12.70 9.65
C GLU A 59 18.90 -11.85 8.70
N ILE A 60 17.64 -12.23 8.51
CA ILE A 60 16.60 -11.39 7.94
C ILE A 60 15.70 -10.91 9.09
N LEU A 61 15.81 -9.64 9.43
CA LEU A 61 14.98 -8.97 10.43
C LEU A 61 13.87 -8.18 9.72
N ALA A 62 12.61 -8.49 10.00
CA ALA A 62 11.51 -7.66 9.56
C ALA A 62 11.29 -6.49 10.54
N LEU A 63 11.17 -5.27 10.01
CA LEU A 63 10.77 -4.09 10.77
C LEU A 63 9.31 -3.77 10.45
N LEU A 64 8.43 -4.07 11.38
CA LEU A 64 6.99 -4.00 11.26
C LEU A 64 6.41 -2.81 12.03
N GLY A 65 5.31 -2.24 11.58
CA GLY A 65 4.60 -1.16 12.28
C GLY A 65 3.67 -0.41 11.33
N GLU A 66 2.73 0.33 11.88
CA GLU A 66 1.79 1.15 11.10
C GLU A 66 2.49 2.31 10.37
N ASN A 67 1.80 2.91 9.41
CA ASN A 67 2.29 4.11 8.74
C ASN A 67 2.47 5.25 9.75
N GLY A 68 3.63 5.91 9.71
CA GLY A 68 3.99 6.94 10.69
C GLY A 68 4.54 6.42 12.02
N SER A 69 4.80 5.10 12.16
CA SER A 69 5.41 4.53 13.38
C SER A 69 6.91 4.81 13.53
N GLY A 70 7.55 5.50 12.56
CA GLY A 70 8.96 5.89 12.63
C GLY A 70 9.95 4.96 11.90
N LYS A 71 9.48 3.88 11.23
CA LYS A 71 10.35 2.89 10.53
C LYS A 71 11.30 3.53 9.53
N THR A 72 10.74 4.24 8.55
CA THR A 72 11.53 4.89 7.49
C THR A 72 12.48 5.95 8.07
N THR A 73 12.07 6.67 9.12
CA THR A 73 12.96 7.63 9.80
C THR A 73 14.14 6.91 10.47
N LEU A 74 13.89 5.80 11.16
CA LEU A 74 14.92 4.98 11.79
C LEU A 74 15.92 4.46 10.75
N MET A 75 15.43 3.92 9.64
CA MET A 75 16.28 3.40 8.56
C MET A 75 17.04 4.51 7.84
N ASN A 76 16.44 5.67 7.66
CA ASN A 76 17.14 6.84 7.10
C ASN A 76 18.28 7.35 7.98
N MET A 77 18.21 7.15 9.30
CA MET A 77 19.35 7.44 10.19
C MET A 77 20.49 6.45 9.98
N ILE A 78 20.19 5.16 9.84
CA ILE A 78 21.19 4.12 9.56
C ILE A 78 21.81 4.31 8.15
N ALA A 79 20.99 4.76 7.18
CA ALA A 79 21.45 5.05 5.82
C ALA A 79 22.19 6.40 5.69
N GLY A 80 22.32 7.18 6.76
CA GLY A 80 23.02 8.46 6.78
C GLY A 80 22.29 9.62 6.10
N ILE A 81 20.96 9.51 5.92
CA ILE A 81 20.11 10.59 5.39
C ILE A 81 19.76 11.57 6.51
N TYR A 82 19.49 11.04 7.72
CA TYR A 82 19.29 11.84 8.92
C TYR A 82 20.36 11.48 9.96
N TYR A 83 20.69 12.43 10.81
CA TYR A 83 21.51 12.20 11.98
C TYR A 83 20.62 12.03 13.22
N PRO A 84 20.83 11.02 14.07
CA PRO A 84 20.07 10.88 15.32
C PRO A 84 20.32 12.09 16.25
N ASP A 85 19.29 12.51 17.00
CA ASP A 85 19.44 13.58 17.99
C ASP A 85 20.09 13.03 19.27
N GLU A 86 19.80 11.74 19.59
CA GLU A 86 20.36 11.01 20.74
C GLU A 86 20.58 9.54 20.37
N GLY A 87 21.44 8.88 21.12
CA GLY A 87 21.76 7.46 20.98
C GLY A 87 22.99 7.17 20.15
N GLN A 88 23.32 5.89 19.99
CA GLN A 88 24.52 5.41 19.32
C GLN A 88 24.22 4.27 18.36
N ILE A 89 24.96 4.22 17.25
CA ILE A 89 24.90 3.15 16.25
C ILE A 89 26.21 2.37 16.33
N PHE A 90 26.12 1.04 16.36
CA PHE A 90 27.26 0.16 16.34
C PHE A 90 27.19 -0.77 15.11
N VAL A 91 28.29 -0.91 14.39
CA VAL A 91 28.44 -1.85 13.27
C VAL A 91 29.59 -2.79 13.59
N ASP A 92 29.35 -4.09 13.53
CA ASP A 92 30.31 -5.12 13.95
C ASP A 92 30.91 -4.86 15.34
N GLY A 93 30.08 -4.39 16.28
CA GLY A 93 30.46 -4.09 17.66
C GLY A 93 31.29 -2.83 17.86
N LYS A 94 31.53 -2.05 16.81
CA LYS A 94 32.26 -0.78 16.87
C LYS A 94 31.28 0.37 16.68
N GLU A 95 31.44 1.44 17.48
CA GLU A 95 30.64 2.63 17.31
C GLU A 95 30.85 3.25 15.92
N ALA A 96 29.76 3.52 15.23
CA ALA A 96 29.74 4.05 13.87
C ALA A 96 29.08 5.43 13.86
N VAL A 97 29.83 6.44 13.41
CA VAL A 97 29.28 7.79 13.18
C VAL A 97 28.90 7.88 11.71
N ILE A 98 27.58 7.91 11.46
CA ILE A 98 27.00 7.91 10.12
C ILE A 98 26.35 9.27 9.88
N SER A 99 27.08 10.18 9.22
CA SER A 99 26.63 11.55 8.92
C SER A 99 26.20 11.73 7.47
N SER A 100 26.48 10.76 6.62
CA SER A 100 26.13 10.79 5.21
C SER A 100 25.91 9.37 4.65
N PRO A 101 25.20 9.22 3.51
CA PRO A 101 25.10 7.93 2.81
C PRO A 101 26.45 7.33 2.43
N LYS A 102 27.47 8.17 2.23
CA LYS A 102 28.83 7.72 1.95
C LYS A 102 29.45 7.01 3.17
N ASP A 103 29.20 7.53 4.38
CA ASP A 103 29.66 6.90 5.61
C ASP A 103 28.97 5.55 5.81
N ALA A 104 27.64 5.49 5.60
CA ALA A 104 26.87 4.24 5.66
C ALA A 104 27.45 3.18 4.71
N PHE A 105 27.75 3.52 3.47
CA PHE A 105 28.44 2.62 2.53
C PHE A 105 29.85 2.22 3.02
N GLY A 106 30.57 3.13 3.68
CA GLY A 106 31.88 2.84 4.28
C GLY A 106 31.81 1.76 5.38
N TYR A 107 30.69 1.64 6.05
CA TYR A 107 30.37 0.59 7.03
C TYR A 107 29.68 -0.63 6.39
N GLY A 108 29.59 -0.70 5.05
CA GLY A 108 28.93 -1.80 4.36
C GLY A 108 27.40 -1.80 4.44
N ILE A 109 26.78 -0.66 4.75
CA ILE A 109 25.32 -0.51 4.82
C ILE A 109 24.80 0.05 3.49
N GLY A 110 23.82 -0.64 2.89
CA GLY A 110 23.13 -0.20 1.68
C GLY A 110 21.62 -0.22 1.82
N MET A 111 20.95 0.85 1.37
CA MET A 111 19.49 0.98 1.42
C MET A 111 18.90 1.04 0.03
N ILE A 112 17.85 0.25 -0.18
CA ILE A 112 16.96 0.24 -1.33
C ILE A 112 15.67 0.94 -0.91
N HIS A 113 15.37 2.07 -1.56
CA HIS A 113 14.21 2.90 -1.23
C HIS A 113 12.95 2.40 -1.92
N GLN A 114 11.78 2.73 -1.36
CA GLN A 114 10.48 2.44 -1.93
C GLN A 114 10.30 3.01 -3.35
N HIS A 115 10.89 4.19 -3.63
CA HIS A 115 10.93 4.79 -4.97
C HIS A 115 12.31 4.65 -5.58
N PHE A 116 12.39 4.10 -6.80
CA PHE A 116 13.64 3.86 -7.49
C PHE A 116 14.46 5.13 -7.68
N LYS A 117 15.74 5.04 -7.38
CA LYS A 117 16.72 6.12 -7.59
C LYS A 117 17.58 5.81 -8.82
N LEU A 118 16.92 5.52 -9.94
CA LEU A 118 17.52 5.18 -11.21
C LEU A 118 17.35 6.33 -12.22
N VAL A 119 18.30 6.45 -13.13
CA VAL A 119 18.26 7.39 -14.26
C VAL A 119 17.73 6.64 -15.48
N ASP A 120 16.54 6.99 -15.95
CA ASP A 120 15.81 6.23 -16.98
C ASP A 120 16.56 6.09 -18.30
N VAL A 121 17.28 7.12 -18.73
CA VAL A 121 18.04 7.11 -20.00
C VAL A 121 19.34 6.30 -19.94
N PHE A 122 19.75 5.86 -18.76
CA PHE A 122 20.96 5.04 -18.57
C PHE A 122 20.61 3.54 -18.62
N SER A 123 21.62 2.72 -18.96
CA SER A 123 21.51 1.28 -18.83
C SER A 123 21.60 0.83 -17.37
N ALA A 124 21.28 -0.45 -17.10
CA ALA A 124 21.44 -1.04 -15.78
C ALA A 124 22.87 -0.86 -15.27
N SER A 125 23.88 -1.22 -16.04
CA SER A 125 25.29 -1.09 -15.65
C SER A 125 25.72 0.36 -15.42
N GLU A 126 25.27 1.30 -16.23
CA GLU A 126 25.55 2.72 -16.02
C GLU A 126 24.95 3.23 -14.71
N ASN A 127 23.74 2.81 -14.36
CA ASN A 127 23.12 3.14 -13.07
C ASN A 127 23.83 2.49 -11.87
N ILE A 128 24.27 1.24 -12.00
CA ILE A 128 24.95 0.50 -10.93
C ILE A 128 26.23 1.19 -10.51
N ILE A 129 27.01 1.69 -11.47
CA ILE A 129 28.31 2.34 -11.21
C ILE A 129 28.20 3.84 -10.96
N LEU A 130 27.05 4.45 -11.20
CA LEU A 130 26.86 5.89 -11.05
C LEU A 130 27.30 6.36 -9.65
N GLY A 131 28.31 7.24 -9.59
CA GLY A 131 28.85 7.77 -8.33
C GLY A 131 29.88 6.88 -7.61
N VAL A 132 30.26 5.73 -8.18
CA VAL A 132 31.36 4.91 -7.64
C VAL A 132 32.68 5.56 -8.01
N LYS A 133 33.50 5.86 -7.00
CA LYS A 133 34.86 6.42 -7.15
C LYS A 133 35.89 5.39 -6.68
N ASP A 134 36.26 4.46 -7.56
CA ASP A 134 37.25 3.42 -7.25
C ASP A 134 38.68 3.75 -7.73
N GLY A 135 38.90 4.95 -8.29
CA GLY A 135 40.19 5.40 -8.79
C GLY A 135 40.67 4.70 -10.07
N ARG A 136 39.93 3.73 -10.60
CA ARG A 136 40.29 3.01 -11.84
C ARG A 136 39.70 3.69 -13.06
N LYS A 137 40.39 3.52 -14.24
CA LYS A 137 39.80 3.95 -15.50
C LYS A 137 38.47 3.21 -15.71
N PHE A 138 37.41 3.96 -15.93
CA PHE A 138 36.08 3.44 -16.24
C PHE A 138 36.14 2.46 -17.43
N ASN A 139 35.67 1.23 -17.20
CA ASN A 139 35.55 0.22 -18.25
C ASN A 139 34.21 -0.53 -18.11
N ILE A 140 33.25 -0.17 -18.94
CA ILE A 140 31.90 -0.74 -18.93
C ILE A 140 31.90 -2.26 -19.15
N LYS A 141 32.88 -2.82 -19.87
CA LYS A 141 33.00 -4.26 -20.07
C LYS A 141 33.25 -5.01 -18.75
N ASN A 142 34.12 -4.45 -17.91
CA ASN A 142 34.42 -5.01 -16.60
C ASN A 142 33.18 -4.92 -15.67
N VAL A 143 32.46 -3.80 -15.72
CA VAL A 143 31.22 -3.63 -14.98
C VAL A 143 30.19 -4.67 -15.38
N ASN A 144 29.97 -4.86 -16.70
CA ASN A 144 29.05 -5.86 -17.22
C ASN A 144 29.44 -7.30 -16.79
N ALA A 145 30.75 -7.59 -16.73
CA ALA A 145 31.24 -8.89 -16.26
C ALA A 145 30.91 -9.12 -14.78
N THR A 146 31.23 -8.12 -13.91
CA THR A 146 30.93 -8.19 -12.47
C THR A 146 29.43 -8.25 -12.20
N VAL A 147 28.61 -7.46 -12.91
CA VAL A 147 27.15 -7.54 -12.81
C VAL A 147 26.67 -8.94 -13.21
N GLY A 148 27.22 -9.49 -14.29
CA GLY A 148 26.91 -10.87 -14.71
C GLY A 148 27.29 -11.95 -13.67
N GLU A 149 28.38 -11.76 -12.93
CA GLU A 149 28.76 -12.64 -11.82
C GLU A 149 27.77 -12.53 -10.65
N ILE A 150 27.38 -11.33 -10.25
CA ILE A 150 26.36 -11.10 -9.21
C ILE A 150 25.02 -11.75 -9.64
N CYS A 151 24.63 -11.56 -10.90
CA CYS A 151 23.41 -12.18 -11.43
C CYS A 151 23.46 -13.70 -11.35
N ARG A 152 24.55 -14.34 -11.76
CA ARG A 152 24.71 -15.80 -11.65
C ARG A 152 24.72 -16.28 -10.22
N LYS A 153 25.39 -15.56 -9.30
CA LYS A 153 25.51 -15.92 -7.89
C LYS A 153 24.16 -15.98 -7.19
N TYR A 154 23.32 -14.97 -7.38
CA TYR A 154 22.03 -14.85 -6.67
C TYR A 154 20.83 -15.28 -7.49
N GLY A 155 20.98 -15.48 -8.80
CA GLY A 155 19.91 -15.88 -9.70
C GLY A 155 19.08 -14.70 -10.23
N PHE A 156 19.67 -13.51 -10.31
CA PHE A 156 19.04 -12.38 -10.99
C PHE A 156 19.01 -12.57 -12.50
N ASN A 157 17.93 -12.12 -13.14
CA ASN A 157 17.78 -12.16 -14.59
C ASN A 157 17.58 -10.74 -15.13
N ILE A 158 18.68 -10.06 -15.46
CA ILE A 158 18.66 -8.76 -16.12
C ILE A 158 19.69 -8.71 -17.25
N ASP A 159 19.40 -7.93 -18.29
CA ASP A 159 20.42 -7.53 -19.28
C ASP A 159 21.12 -6.25 -18.78
N PRO A 160 22.44 -6.31 -18.49
CA PRO A 160 23.21 -5.16 -18.03
C PRO A 160 23.20 -3.94 -18.97
N LYS A 161 22.90 -4.17 -20.26
CA LYS A 161 22.88 -3.14 -21.32
C LYS A 161 21.50 -2.52 -21.54
N LYS A 162 20.44 -3.17 -21.08
CA LYS A 162 19.05 -2.70 -21.22
C LYS A 162 18.88 -1.35 -20.54
N LYS A 163 18.18 -0.41 -21.20
CA LYS A 163 17.89 0.92 -20.65
C LYS A 163 16.78 0.82 -19.58
N ILE A 164 16.87 1.65 -18.55
CA ILE A 164 15.93 1.61 -17.42
C ILE A 164 14.48 1.89 -17.86
N TYR A 165 14.27 2.81 -18.82
CA TYR A 165 12.91 3.08 -19.32
C TYR A 165 12.27 1.89 -20.05
N GLU A 166 13.06 0.91 -20.53
CA GLU A 166 12.58 -0.33 -21.17
C GLU A 166 12.31 -1.44 -20.16
N MET A 167 12.67 -1.23 -18.88
CA MET A 167 12.60 -2.26 -17.85
C MET A 167 11.24 -2.29 -17.16
N SER A 168 10.79 -3.50 -16.85
CA SER A 168 9.67 -3.70 -15.92
C SER A 168 10.01 -3.19 -14.51
N VAL A 169 9.00 -3.03 -13.67
CA VAL A 169 9.17 -2.62 -12.28
C VAL A 169 10.05 -3.61 -11.50
N SER A 170 9.86 -4.90 -11.72
CA SER A 170 10.66 -5.98 -11.11
C SER A 170 12.13 -5.94 -11.55
N GLU A 171 12.40 -5.65 -12.84
CA GLU A 171 13.77 -5.45 -13.33
C GLU A 171 14.43 -4.21 -12.70
N LYS A 172 13.70 -3.09 -12.57
CA LYS A 172 14.20 -1.88 -11.89
C LYS A 172 14.54 -2.16 -10.43
N GLN A 173 13.70 -2.89 -9.72
CA GLN A 173 13.97 -3.35 -8.35
C GLN A 173 15.27 -4.17 -8.29
N THR A 174 15.43 -5.10 -9.23
CA THR A 174 16.64 -5.93 -9.33
C THR A 174 17.90 -5.08 -9.54
N VAL A 175 17.83 -4.06 -10.40
CA VAL A 175 18.95 -3.13 -10.63
C VAL A 175 19.34 -2.39 -9.35
N GLU A 176 18.38 -1.92 -8.54
CA GLU A 176 18.66 -1.26 -7.25
C GLU A 176 19.35 -2.22 -6.27
N ILE A 177 18.91 -3.48 -6.20
CA ILE A 177 19.56 -4.48 -5.33
C ILE A 177 20.98 -4.76 -5.80
N ILE A 178 21.20 -5.00 -7.10
CA ILE A 178 22.53 -5.26 -7.67
C ILE A 178 23.45 -4.05 -7.45
N LYS A 179 22.96 -2.83 -7.58
CA LYS A 179 23.70 -1.58 -7.34
C LYS A 179 24.29 -1.51 -5.92
N VAL A 180 23.50 -1.93 -4.93
CA VAL A 180 23.93 -1.95 -3.53
C VAL A 180 24.94 -3.09 -3.28
N ILE A 181 24.72 -4.29 -3.85
CA ILE A 181 25.65 -5.42 -3.76
C ILE A 181 26.98 -5.10 -4.45
N TYR A 182 26.93 -4.53 -5.66
CA TYR A 182 28.12 -4.14 -6.42
C TYR A 182 29.03 -3.20 -5.63
N ARG A 183 28.45 -2.36 -4.78
CA ARG A 183 29.17 -1.43 -3.89
C ARG A 183 29.71 -2.08 -2.62
N GLY A 184 29.50 -3.40 -2.44
CA GLY A 184 30.04 -4.16 -1.32
C GLY A 184 29.22 -4.09 -0.04
N ALA A 185 27.90 -3.86 -0.12
CA ALA A 185 27.06 -3.88 1.06
C ALA A 185 27.00 -5.27 1.70
N GLU A 186 27.17 -5.31 3.02
CA GLU A 186 27.03 -6.49 3.89
C GLU A 186 25.71 -6.43 4.67
N ILE A 187 25.21 -5.24 4.95
CA ILE A 187 23.91 -4.97 5.56
C ILE A 187 23.01 -4.31 4.52
N LEU A 188 21.89 -4.95 4.21
CA LEU A 188 20.92 -4.46 3.24
C LEU A 188 19.64 -4.03 3.95
N ILE A 189 19.13 -2.85 3.61
CA ILE A 189 17.85 -2.33 4.09
C ILE A 189 16.92 -2.19 2.87
N LEU A 190 15.77 -2.88 2.89
CA LEU A 190 14.77 -2.82 1.84
C LEU A 190 13.50 -2.17 2.39
N ASP A 191 13.09 -1.04 1.81
CA ASP A 191 11.90 -0.31 2.22
C ASP A 191 10.73 -0.66 1.28
N GLU A 192 9.76 -1.44 1.79
CA GLU A 192 8.58 -1.95 1.08
C GLU A 192 8.89 -2.57 -0.30
N PRO A 193 9.81 -3.56 -0.38
CA PRO A 193 10.33 -4.03 -1.67
C PRO A 193 9.30 -4.76 -2.53
N THR A 194 8.17 -5.14 -2.00
CA THR A 194 7.11 -5.90 -2.68
C THR A 194 5.86 -5.08 -3.01
N ALA A 195 5.87 -3.76 -2.73
CA ALA A 195 4.69 -2.91 -2.87
C ALA A 195 4.11 -2.87 -4.30
N VAL A 196 4.96 -3.10 -5.32
CA VAL A 196 4.61 -3.02 -6.74
C VAL A 196 4.86 -4.34 -7.49
N LEU A 197 5.13 -5.43 -6.78
CA LEU A 197 5.42 -6.75 -7.34
C LEU A 197 4.18 -7.66 -7.29
N THR A 198 4.09 -8.55 -8.28
CA THR A 198 3.13 -9.66 -8.24
C THR A 198 3.54 -10.69 -7.17
N PRO A 199 2.63 -11.57 -6.71
CA PRO A 199 2.99 -12.65 -5.79
C PRO A 199 4.14 -13.53 -6.27
N GLN A 200 4.18 -13.84 -7.57
CA GLN A 200 5.26 -14.64 -8.19
C GLN A 200 6.60 -13.91 -8.18
N GLU A 201 6.60 -12.61 -8.43
CA GLU A 201 7.81 -11.78 -8.37
C GLU A 201 8.29 -11.60 -6.93
N SER A 202 7.36 -11.44 -5.98
CA SER A 202 7.67 -11.38 -4.55
C SER A 202 8.30 -12.69 -4.07
N GLY A 203 7.78 -13.85 -4.49
CA GLY A 203 8.36 -15.16 -4.20
C GLY A 203 9.80 -15.28 -4.72
N LYS A 204 10.06 -14.88 -5.98
CA LYS A 204 11.41 -14.85 -6.54
C LYS A 204 12.36 -13.93 -5.78
N LEU A 205 11.89 -12.75 -5.38
CA LEU A 205 12.66 -11.82 -4.55
C LEU A 205 13.03 -12.46 -3.21
N PHE A 206 12.08 -13.10 -2.54
CA PHE A 206 12.33 -13.78 -1.27
C PHE A 206 13.35 -14.93 -1.39
N ASP A 207 13.31 -15.70 -2.47
CA ASP A 207 14.32 -16.73 -2.73
C ASP A 207 15.72 -16.12 -2.92
N ILE A 208 15.82 -14.98 -3.56
CA ILE A 208 17.08 -14.24 -3.70
C ILE A 208 17.57 -13.74 -2.34
N LEU A 209 16.69 -13.16 -1.50
CA LEU A 209 17.06 -12.68 -0.18
C LEU A 209 17.50 -13.82 0.75
N ARG A 210 16.86 -15.00 0.67
CA ARG A 210 17.31 -16.21 1.39
C ARG A 210 18.72 -16.63 0.98
N LYS A 211 19.02 -16.66 -0.33
CA LYS A 211 20.38 -16.94 -0.83
C LYS A 211 21.40 -15.92 -0.34
N MET A 212 21.03 -14.65 -0.29
CA MET A 212 21.91 -13.60 0.21
C MET A 212 22.18 -13.75 1.71
N ARG A 213 21.16 -14.13 2.50
CA ARG A 213 21.30 -14.46 3.91
C ARG A 213 22.23 -15.66 4.11
N GLU A 214 22.06 -16.73 3.32
CA GLU A 214 22.93 -17.91 3.34
C GLU A 214 24.38 -17.58 2.97
N ASP A 215 24.61 -16.57 2.13
CA ASP A 215 25.91 -16.02 1.78
C ASP A 215 26.48 -15.08 2.88
N GLY A 216 25.79 -14.96 4.03
CA GLY A 216 26.22 -14.19 5.20
C GLY A 216 25.78 -12.73 5.21
N LYS A 217 24.97 -12.26 4.22
CA LYS A 217 24.41 -10.91 4.25
C LYS A 217 23.37 -10.78 5.36
N SER A 218 23.34 -9.62 6.01
CA SER A 218 22.35 -9.27 7.04
C SER A 218 21.33 -8.33 6.43
N ILE A 219 20.03 -8.60 6.63
CA ILE A 219 18.98 -7.94 5.86
C ILE A 219 17.91 -7.38 6.81
N ILE A 220 17.54 -6.12 6.61
CA ILE A 220 16.35 -5.52 7.23
C ILE A 220 15.30 -5.32 6.14
N ILE A 221 14.11 -5.86 6.33
CA ILE A 221 12.96 -5.65 5.43
C ILE A 221 11.92 -4.82 6.18
N ILE A 222 11.56 -3.68 5.60
CA ILE A 222 10.42 -2.88 6.07
C ILE A 222 9.21 -3.28 5.25
N THR A 223 8.16 -3.74 5.91
CA THR A 223 6.87 -4.02 5.28
C THR A 223 5.74 -3.88 6.30
N HIS A 224 4.54 -3.69 5.83
CA HIS A 224 3.32 -3.74 6.64
C HIS A 224 2.48 -4.99 6.35
N LYS A 225 2.93 -5.86 5.42
CA LYS A 225 2.24 -7.08 5.02
C LYS A 225 2.68 -8.25 5.91
N LEU A 226 1.81 -8.65 6.83
CA LEU A 226 2.10 -9.65 7.87
C LEU A 226 2.51 -11.01 7.31
N HIS A 227 1.82 -11.50 6.26
CA HIS A 227 2.15 -12.77 5.62
C HIS A 227 3.55 -12.78 5.00
N GLU A 228 4.02 -11.63 4.45
CA GLU A 228 5.39 -11.52 3.94
C GLU A 228 6.40 -11.64 5.07
N VAL A 229 6.16 -10.94 6.18
CA VAL A 229 7.00 -11.01 7.38
C VAL A 229 7.15 -12.44 7.86
N LEU A 230 6.02 -13.15 8.03
CA LEU A 230 6.01 -14.53 8.50
C LEU A 230 6.69 -15.51 7.53
N SER A 231 6.73 -15.19 6.23
CA SER A 231 7.30 -16.07 5.20
C SER A 231 8.81 -15.91 5.03
N ILE A 232 9.39 -14.74 5.30
CA ILE A 232 10.78 -14.44 4.93
C ILE A 232 11.69 -14.15 6.12
N SER A 233 11.20 -13.60 7.23
CA SER A 233 12.05 -13.14 8.32
C SER A 233 12.39 -14.22 9.34
N ASP A 234 13.54 -14.08 9.99
CA ASP A 234 13.94 -14.88 11.14
C ASP A 234 13.37 -14.31 12.45
N ARG A 235 13.36 -12.97 12.55
CA ARG A 235 12.76 -12.23 13.67
C ARG A 235 11.99 -11.02 13.16
N VAL A 236 11.07 -10.56 13.99
CA VAL A 236 10.22 -9.38 13.73
C VAL A 236 10.40 -8.36 14.84
N ALA A 237 10.85 -7.16 14.49
CA ALA A 237 10.89 -6.01 15.38
C ALA A 237 9.65 -5.13 15.11
N VAL A 238 8.86 -4.84 16.12
CA VAL A 238 7.63 -4.08 16.01
C VAL A 238 7.84 -2.65 16.51
N MET A 239 7.51 -1.68 15.65
CA MET A 239 7.53 -0.25 15.95
C MET A 239 6.12 0.31 16.08
N ARG A 240 5.88 1.12 17.10
CA ARG A 240 4.61 1.82 17.29
C ARG A 240 4.85 3.21 17.88
N ARG A 241 4.32 4.26 17.21
CA ARG A 241 4.41 5.66 17.64
C ARG A 241 5.82 6.15 17.97
N GLY A 242 6.80 5.71 17.19
CA GLY A 242 8.20 6.08 17.35
C GLY A 242 8.98 5.25 18.36
N GLU A 243 8.36 4.29 19.03
CA GLU A 243 9.01 3.43 20.03
C GLU A 243 9.12 2.00 19.52
N HIS A 244 10.19 1.29 19.92
CA HIS A 244 10.33 -0.14 19.73
C HIS A 244 9.51 -0.87 20.82
N ILE A 245 8.57 -1.72 20.39
CA ILE A 245 7.65 -2.40 21.31
C ILE A 245 8.21 -3.76 21.74
N ALA A 246 8.62 -4.57 20.76
CA ALA A 246 9.18 -5.89 20.98
C ALA A 246 9.93 -6.38 19.74
N THR A 247 10.84 -7.35 19.95
CA THR A 247 11.40 -8.18 18.88
C THR A 247 11.12 -9.64 19.22
N VAL A 248 10.44 -10.35 18.32
CA VAL A 248 10.00 -11.74 18.50
C VAL A 248 10.59 -12.64 17.41
N ASN A 249 10.73 -13.93 17.70
CA ASN A 249 11.09 -14.93 16.69
C ASN A 249 9.88 -15.16 15.77
N THR A 250 10.09 -15.15 14.48
CA THR A 250 9.01 -15.32 13.50
C THR A 250 8.30 -16.68 13.65
N ALA A 251 9.05 -17.72 13.98
CA ALA A 251 8.50 -19.07 14.19
C ALA A 251 7.63 -19.22 15.47
N GLU A 252 7.66 -18.24 16.37
CA GLU A 252 6.97 -18.28 17.68
C GLU A 252 5.79 -17.28 17.75
N THR A 253 5.45 -16.63 16.65
CA THR A 253 4.40 -15.60 16.58
C THR A 253 3.45 -15.86 15.40
N ASN A 254 2.35 -15.10 15.36
CA ASN A 254 1.33 -15.17 14.32
C ASN A 254 0.81 -13.76 13.97
N GLU A 255 0.00 -13.67 12.90
CA GLU A 255 -0.53 -12.39 12.41
C GLU A 255 -1.34 -11.64 13.47
N SER A 256 -2.12 -12.34 14.29
CA SER A 256 -2.95 -11.71 15.32
C SER A 256 -2.10 -11.04 16.41
N GLU A 257 -1.05 -11.72 16.88
CA GLU A 257 -0.13 -11.18 17.89
C GLU A 257 0.68 -10.00 17.35
N LEU A 258 1.20 -10.12 16.11
CA LEU A 258 1.91 -9.02 15.47
C LEU A 258 1.02 -7.80 15.30
N THR A 259 -0.24 -8.00 14.90
CA THR A 259 -1.23 -6.92 14.79
C THR A 259 -1.50 -6.27 16.14
N GLU A 260 -1.68 -7.06 17.20
CA GLU A 260 -1.90 -6.53 18.55
C GLU A 260 -0.72 -5.67 19.02
N MET A 261 0.52 -6.11 18.77
CA MET A 261 1.72 -5.31 19.08
C MET A 261 1.77 -4.00 18.28
N MET A 262 1.44 -4.05 16.97
CA MET A 262 1.43 -2.87 16.10
C MET A 262 0.39 -1.84 16.51
N VAL A 263 -0.83 -2.28 16.77
CA VAL A 263 -1.99 -1.40 17.04
C VAL A 263 -2.09 -1.05 18.54
N GLY A 264 -1.63 -1.95 19.43
CA GLY A 264 -1.68 -1.79 20.88
C GLY A 264 -3.02 -2.17 21.51
N LYS A 265 -3.92 -2.78 20.75
CA LYS A 265 -5.19 -3.35 21.22
C LYS A 265 -5.54 -4.55 20.35
N LYS A 266 -6.34 -5.47 20.89
CA LYS A 266 -6.88 -6.56 20.06
C LYS A 266 -7.72 -5.97 18.93
N VAL A 267 -7.37 -6.31 17.70
CA VAL A 267 -8.12 -5.94 16.50
C VAL A 267 -8.66 -7.22 15.90
N THR A 268 -9.96 -7.26 15.67
CA THR A 268 -10.55 -8.37 14.93
C THR A 268 -10.33 -8.09 13.45
N LEU A 269 -9.33 -8.71 12.86
CA LEU A 269 -9.04 -8.66 11.42
C LEU A 269 -10.00 -9.64 10.72
N ASN A 270 -11.28 -9.31 10.68
CA ASN A 270 -12.28 -10.12 9.98
C ASN A 270 -13.18 -9.19 9.17
N ILE A 271 -13.21 -9.42 7.86
CA ILE A 271 -14.14 -8.77 6.96
C ILE A 271 -15.36 -9.69 6.86
N ALA A 272 -16.41 -9.37 7.60
CA ALA A 272 -17.66 -10.13 7.55
C ALA A 272 -18.37 -9.88 6.19
N ARG A 273 -17.96 -10.63 5.15
CA ARG A 273 -18.59 -10.54 3.82
C ARG A 273 -19.99 -11.17 3.85
N SER A 274 -21.01 -10.34 3.69
CA SER A 274 -22.41 -10.79 3.57
C SER A 274 -22.68 -11.38 2.17
N GLU A 275 -23.71 -12.25 2.08
CA GLU A 275 -24.20 -12.72 0.77
C GLU A 275 -24.96 -11.62 0.04
N PRO A 276 -24.84 -11.52 -1.30
CA PRO A 276 -25.70 -10.66 -2.10
C PRO A 276 -27.18 -11.06 -1.95
N VAL A 277 -28.03 -10.11 -1.58
CA VAL A 277 -29.48 -10.36 -1.45
C VAL A 277 -30.19 -9.82 -2.68
N ASN A 278 -30.87 -10.69 -3.43
CA ASN A 278 -31.61 -10.37 -4.67
C ASN A 278 -30.79 -9.46 -5.60
N PRO A 279 -29.67 -9.94 -6.17
CA PRO A 279 -28.83 -9.15 -7.02
C PRO A 279 -29.54 -8.80 -8.34
N HIS A 280 -29.54 -7.51 -8.68
CA HIS A 280 -30.05 -7.00 -9.96
C HIS A 280 -28.96 -6.23 -10.69
N LEU A 281 -28.86 -6.38 -11.98
CA LEU A 281 -27.90 -5.64 -12.81
C LEU A 281 -28.02 -4.13 -12.56
N ARG A 282 -26.89 -3.48 -12.25
CA ARG A 282 -26.82 -2.02 -12.03
C ARG A 282 -25.92 -1.31 -13.04
N LEU A 283 -24.82 -1.95 -13.41
CA LEU A 283 -23.90 -1.40 -14.39
C LEU A 283 -23.48 -2.50 -15.37
N SER A 284 -23.52 -2.21 -16.65
CA SER A 284 -23.03 -3.05 -17.73
C SER A 284 -22.04 -2.27 -18.58
N VAL A 285 -20.87 -2.80 -18.77
CA VAL A 285 -19.79 -2.27 -19.61
C VAL A 285 -19.58 -3.26 -20.75
N LYS A 286 -19.65 -2.82 -22.01
CA LYS A 286 -19.53 -3.70 -23.19
C LYS A 286 -18.58 -3.10 -24.21
N GLY A 287 -17.49 -3.83 -24.49
CA GLY A 287 -16.56 -3.51 -25.55
C GLY A 287 -15.87 -2.15 -25.44
N VAL A 288 -15.68 -1.65 -24.21
CA VAL A 288 -15.12 -0.31 -24.00
C VAL A 288 -13.65 -0.28 -24.37
N THR A 289 -13.33 0.61 -25.29
CA THR A 289 -11.96 0.93 -25.71
C THR A 289 -11.74 2.42 -25.55
N GLY A 290 -10.57 2.81 -25.04
CA GLY A 290 -10.22 4.21 -24.84
C GLY A 290 -8.71 4.45 -24.91
N THR A 291 -8.37 5.66 -25.36
CA THR A 291 -7.00 6.16 -25.46
C THR A 291 -6.79 7.30 -24.46
N ASP A 292 -5.56 7.47 -23.98
CA ASP A 292 -5.18 8.63 -23.16
C ASP A 292 -4.90 9.89 -24.02
N ALA A 293 -4.47 10.97 -23.36
CA ALA A 293 -4.15 12.23 -24.01
C ALA A 293 -2.97 12.15 -24.99
N ASP A 294 -2.11 11.15 -24.84
CA ASP A 294 -0.94 10.90 -25.68
C ASP A 294 -1.25 9.93 -26.82
N GLY A 295 -2.51 9.46 -26.95
CA GLY A 295 -2.97 8.53 -27.98
C GLY A 295 -2.61 7.07 -27.68
N ILE A 296 -2.18 6.76 -26.44
CA ILE A 296 -1.87 5.39 -26.03
C ILE A 296 -3.17 4.70 -25.62
N LYS A 297 -3.41 3.49 -26.15
CA LYS A 297 -4.57 2.70 -25.78
C LYS A 297 -4.43 2.21 -24.33
N VAL A 298 -5.31 2.72 -23.45
CA VAL A 298 -5.34 2.41 -22.02
C VAL A 298 -6.44 1.43 -21.63
N LEU A 299 -7.49 1.31 -22.48
CA LEU A 299 -8.57 0.32 -22.37
C LEU A 299 -8.76 -0.35 -23.74
N ASP A 300 -8.87 -1.67 -23.77
CA ASP A 300 -9.02 -2.44 -25.00
C ASP A 300 -10.10 -3.53 -24.85
N ASN A 301 -11.28 -3.28 -25.42
CA ASN A 301 -12.43 -4.18 -25.46
C ASN A 301 -12.89 -4.70 -24.10
N VAL A 302 -12.95 -3.81 -23.11
CA VAL A 302 -13.32 -4.13 -21.71
C VAL A 302 -14.81 -4.41 -21.61
N SER A 303 -15.19 -5.60 -21.07
CA SER A 303 -16.61 -5.99 -20.91
C SER A 303 -16.83 -6.68 -19.57
N PHE A 304 -17.75 -6.17 -18.74
CA PHE A 304 -18.16 -6.75 -17.46
C PHE A 304 -19.49 -6.18 -16.99
N SER A 305 -20.01 -6.75 -15.90
CA SER A 305 -21.24 -6.27 -15.26
C SER A 305 -21.09 -6.26 -13.73
N VAL A 306 -21.85 -5.40 -13.07
CA VAL A 306 -21.93 -5.31 -11.61
C VAL A 306 -23.38 -5.27 -11.16
N ASN A 307 -23.70 -6.08 -10.14
CA ASN A 307 -25.05 -6.19 -9.60
C ASN A 307 -25.23 -5.37 -8.30
N SER A 308 -26.48 -5.10 -7.95
CA SER A 308 -26.81 -4.54 -6.63
C SER A 308 -26.45 -5.52 -5.51
N GLY A 309 -25.93 -5.00 -4.41
CA GLY A 309 -25.51 -5.83 -3.29
C GLY A 309 -24.28 -6.69 -3.55
N GLU A 310 -23.46 -6.33 -4.53
CA GLU A 310 -22.22 -6.99 -4.92
C GLU A 310 -21.03 -6.05 -4.73
N ILE A 311 -19.90 -6.60 -4.31
CA ILE A 311 -18.60 -5.95 -4.38
C ILE A 311 -17.78 -6.65 -5.47
N LEU A 312 -17.55 -5.96 -6.60
CA LEU A 312 -16.61 -6.38 -7.64
C LEU A 312 -15.25 -5.77 -7.35
N GLY A 313 -14.26 -6.60 -7.03
CA GLY A 313 -12.86 -6.21 -6.92
C GLY A 313 -12.21 -6.04 -8.29
N ILE A 314 -11.30 -5.10 -8.43
CA ILE A 314 -10.44 -4.97 -9.61
C ILE A 314 -8.99 -5.14 -9.16
N ALA A 315 -8.35 -6.23 -9.60
CA ALA A 315 -6.94 -6.50 -9.43
C ALA A 315 -6.16 -6.11 -10.70
N GLY A 316 -4.90 -5.73 -10.54
CA GLY A 316 -3.99 -5.43 -11.63
C GLY A 316 -2.75 -4.69 -11.16
N ILE A 317 -1.68 -4.75 -11.95
CA ILE A 317 -0.46 -3.97 -11.69
C ILE A 317 -0.76 -2.49 -11.95
N ALA A 318 -0.12 -1.60 -11.22
CA ALA A 318 -0.28 -0.14 -11.41
C ALA A 318 -0.07 0.25 -12.89
N GLY A 319 -1.00 1.03 -13.43
CA GLY A 319 -0.97 1.45 -14.84
C GLY A 319 -1.57 0.42 -15.82
N SER A 320 -2.25 -0.63 -15.34
CA SER A 320 -2.93 -1.60 -16.21
C SER A 320 -4.31 -1.16 -16.73
N GLY A 321 -4.79 0.07 -16.39
CA GLY A 321 -6.07 0.60 -16.86
C GLY A 321 -7.18 0.67 -15.80
N GLN A 322 -6.89 0.30 -14.53
CA GLN A 322 -7.89 0.32 -13.46
C GLN A 322 -8.48 1.71 -13.24
N ARG A 323 -7.62 2.73 -13.18
CA ARG A 323 -8.02 4.13 -12.97
C ARG A 323 -8.80 4.65 -14.16
N GLU A 324 -8.28 4.43 -15.35
CA GLU A 324 -8.85 4.87 -16.62
C GLU A 324 -10.26 4.27 -16.82
N LEU A 325 -10.46 3.02 -16.42
CA LEU A 325 -11.77 2.36 -16.44
C LEU A 325 -12.78 3.06 -15.51
N LEU A 326 -12.39 3.36 -14.27
CA LEU A 326 -13.28 4.06 -13.34
C LEU A 326 -13.58 5.49 -13.79
N GLU A 327 -12.59 6.18 -14.33
CA GLU A 327 -12.74 7.52 -14.91
C GLU A 327 -13.65 7.50 -16.14
N ALA A 328 -13.57 6.48 -17.00
CA ALA A 328 -14.48 6.28 -18.14
C ALA A 328 -15.93 6.09 -17.67
N ILE A 329 -16.17 5.27 -16.65
CA ILE A 329 -17.51 5.07 -16.07
C ILE A 329 -18.04 6.38 -15.45
N ALA A 330 -17.16 7.18 -14.86
CA ALA A 330 -17.52 8.48 -14.27
C ALA A 330 -17.66 9.62 -15.30
N GLY A 331 -17.37 9.36 -16.58
CA GLY A 331 -17.40 10.34 -17.67
C GLY A 331 -16.23 11.34 -17.63
N LEU A 332 -15.15 11.00 -16.94
CA LEU A 332 -13.93 11.82 -16.83
C LEU A 332 -12.88 11.45 -17.89
N GLN A 333 -12.90 10.21 -18.39
CA GLN A 333 -12.06 9.69 -19.46
C GLN A 333 -12.91 9.49 -20.71
N HIS A 334 -12.42 9.93 -21.88
CA HIS A 334 -13.07 9.66 -23.17
C HIS A 334 -12.97 8.18 -23.54
N ILE A 335 -14.02 7.64 -24.13
CA ILE A 335 -14.03 6.28 -24.70
C ILE A 335 -14.24 6.36 -26.21
N ASP A 336 -13.40 5.65 -26.96
CA ASP A 336 -13.42 5.64 -28.43
C ASP A 336 -14.59 4.78 -28.95
N SER A 337 -14.81 3.62 -28.31
CA SER A 337 -15.88 2.68 -28.68
C SER A 337 -16.43 1.96 -27.45
N GLY A 338 -17.54 1.26 -27.64
CA GLY A 338 -18.22 0.50 -26.58
C GLY A 338 -19.38 1.25 -25.96
N GLU A 339 -20.01 0.62 -24.97
CA GLU A 339 -21.19 1.10 -24.28
C GLU A 339 -21.04 0.92 -22.77
N ILE A 340 -21.49 1.92 -22.00
CA ILE A 340 -21.58 1.88 -20.53
C ILE A 340 -23.03 2.17 -20.16
N THR A 341 -23.75 1.15 -19.70
CA THR A 341 -25.18 1.24 -19.38
C THR A 341 -25.40 1.16 -17.87
N TYR A 342 -26.05 2.15 -17.30
CA TYR A 342 -26.53 2.17 -15.92
C TYR A 342 -28.01 1.84 -15.87
N ILE A 343 -28.43 0.97 -14.93
CA ILE A 343 -29.83 0.63 -14.68
C ILE A 343 -30.29 1.31 -13.40
N SER A 344 -31.27 2.19 -13.53
CA SER A 344 -31.79 3.01 -12.43
C SER A 344 -32.42 2.15 -11.33
N ARG A 345 -31.99 2.38 -10.08
CA ARG A 345 -32.60 1.74 -8.91
C ARG A 345 -34.08 2.14 -8.72
N LYS A 346 -34.45 3.33 -9.16
CA LYS A 346 -35.79 3.91 -8.93
C LYS A 346 -36.80 3.52 -10.00
N THR A 347 -36.39 3.58 -11.26
CA THR A 347 -37.30 3.41 -12.40
C THR A 347 -37.10 2.08 -13.14
N GLY A 348 -35.96 1.40 -12.95
CA GLY A 348 -35.58 0.23 -13.74
C GLY A 348 -35.13 0.56 -15.17
N GLU A 349 -35.13 1.82 -15.56
CA GLU A 349 -34.73 2.25 -16.90
C GLU A 349 -33.22 2.15 -17.12
N SER A 350 -32.83 1.79 -18.33
CA SER A 350 -31.44 1.75 -18.79
C SER A 350 -31.03 3.12 -19.32
N VAL A 351 -29.89 3.62 -18.86
CA VAL A 351 -29.31 4.90 -19.27
C VAL A 351 -27.88 4.68 -19.77
N ASN A 352 -27.62 5.05 -21.02
CA ASN A 352 -26.23 5.04 -21.54
C ASN A 352 -25.46 6.23 -20.91
N LEU A 353 -24.30 5.94 -20.34
CA LEU A 353 -23.45 6.93 -19.66
C LEU A 353 -22.48 7.63 -20.60
N ARG A 354 -22.21 7.07 -21.79
CA ARG A 354 -21.19 7.56 -22.74
C ARG A 354 -21.36 9.04 -23.08
N ASP A 355 -22.62 9.46 -23.29
CA ASP A 355 -22.94 10.82 -23.70
C ASP A 355 -23.35 11.74 -22.54
N LYS A 356 -23.08 11.32 -21.31
CA LYS A 356 -23.42 12.06 -20.11
C LYS A 356 -22.21 12.80 -19.56
N THR A 357 -22.46 14.01 -19.04
CA THR A 357 -21.43 14.72 -18.30
C THR A 357 -21.17 14.07 -16.93
N PRO A 358 -20.00 14.24 -16.32
CA PRO A 358 -19.71 13.71 -14.98
C PRO A 358 -20.72 14.13 -13.91
N LEU A 359 -21.28 15.35 -14.03
CA LEU A 359 -22.34 15.83 -13.13
C LEU A 359 -23.64 15.06 -13.30
N GLN A 360 -24.06 14.80 -14.54
CA GLN A 360 -25.26 14.00 -14.85
C GLN A 360 -25.12 12.56 -14.36
N ILE A 361 -23.96 11.94 -14.58
CA ILE A 361 -23.64 10.58 -14.11
C ILE A 361 -23.72 10.52 -12.58
N ARG A 362 -23.12 11.50 -11.90
CA ARG A 362 -23.19 11.62 -10.44
C ARG A 362 -24.64 11.78 -9.94
N ASP A 363 -25.46 12.56 -10.62
CA ASP A 363 -26.84 12.81 -10.22
C ASP A 363 -27.76 11.59 -10.45
N LEU A 364 -27.39 10.68 -11.37
CA LEU A 364 -27.98 9.34 -11.49
C LEU A 364 -27.64 8.42 -10.31
N GLY A 365 -26.63 8.77 -9.51
CA GLY A 365 -26.19 7.98 -8.36
C GLY A 365 -25.00 7.05 -8.64
N VAL A 366 -24.31 7.23 -9.78
CA VAL A 366 -23.03 6.59 -10.07
C VAL A 366 -21.91 7.49 -9.54
N ARG A 367 -21.13 7.02 -8.56
CA ARG A 367 -20.14 7.85 -7.87
C ARG A 367 -18.77 7.23 -7.85
N LEU A 368 -17.78 8.03 -8.22
CA LEU A 368 -16.37 7.71 -8.09
C LEU A 368 -15.83 8.32 -6.80
N SER A 369 -15.45 7.45 -5.86
CA SER A 369 -14.71 7.77 -4.64
C SER A 369 -13.24 7.46 -4.88
N PHE A 370 -12.54 8.37 -5.51
CA PHE A 370 -11.10 8.26 -5.75
C PHE A 370 -10.34 8.91 -4.60
N VAL A 371 -9.39 8.19 -4.01
CA VAL A 371 -8.48 8.72 -3.01
C VAL A 371 -7.14 9.05 -3.67
N PRO A 372 -6.92 10.31 -4.07
CA PRO A 372 -5.69 10.72 -4.71
C PRO A 372 -4.51 10.71 -3.72
N GLU A 373 -3.29 10.64 -4.23
CA GLU A 373 -2.08 10.80 -3.42
C GLU A 373 -2.05 12.19 -2.76
N ASP A 374 -2.35 13.24 -3.52
CA ASP A 374 -2.60 14.58 -2.98
C ASP A 374 -4.06 14.74 -2.52
N ARG A 375 -4.30 14.34 -1.30
CA ARG A 375 -5.63 14.36 -0.68
C ARG A 375 -6.20 15.75 -0.50
N LEU A 376 -5.34 16.76 -0.28
CA LEU A 376 -5.74 18.14 -0.02
C LEU A 376 -5.78 19.00 -1.29
N GLY A 377 -5.06 18.63 -2.34
CA GLY A 377 -5.10 19.33 -3.63
C GLY A 377 -6.26 18.86 -4.52
N MET A 378 -6.57 17.57 -4.49
CA MET A 378 -7.54 16.96 -5.40
C MET A 378 -8.81 16.43 -4.71
N GLY A 379 -8.73 16.04 -3.44
CA GLY A 379 -9.83 15.39 -2.71
C GLY A 379 -10.67 16.32 -1.86
N LEU A 380 -10.03 17.10 -1.01
CA LEU A 380 -10.63 18.05 -0.07
C LEU A 380 -10.03 19.44 -0.23
N VAL A 381 -10.78 20.47 0.15
CA VAL A 381 -10.26 21.84 0.21
C VAL A 381 -9.61 22.08 1.58
N GLY A 382 -8.29 22.09 1.64
CA GLY A 382 -7.50 22.10 2.86
C GLY A 382 -7.81 23.25 3.83
N ASN A 383 -8.14 24.43 3.31
CA ASN A 383 -8.48 25.60 4.11
C ASN A 383 -9.92 25.61 4.65
N MET A 384 -10.81 24.78 4.09
CA MET A 384 -12.17 24.64 4.57
C MET A 384 -12.21 23.67 5.75
N ASN A 385 -13.18 23.90 6.65
CA ASN A 385 -13.45 22.98 7.76
C ASN A 385 -14.16 21.70 7.28
N ILE A 386 -14.36 20.74 8.18
CA ILE A 386 -14.97 19.44 7.86
C ILE A 386 -16.39 19.64 7.32
N THR A 387 -17.22 20.46 7.99
CA THR A 387 -18.62 20.72 7.56
C THR A 387 -18.70 21.34 6.18
N ASP A 388 -17.86 22.32 5.89
CA ASP A 388 -17.86 23.00 4.59
C ASP A 388 -17.37 22.04 3.46
N ASN A 389 -16.43 21.15 3.76
CA ASN A 389 -16.03 20.07 2.83
C ASN A 389 -17.18 19.08 2.55
N MET A 390 -18.03 18.75 3.53
CA MET A 390 -19.24 17.94 3.30
C MET A 390 -20.23 18.70 2.39
N MET A 391 -20.34 20.01 2.57
CA MET A 391 -21.26 20.86 1.81
C MET A 391 -20.89 20.95 0.32
N LEU A 392 -19.63 20.82 -0.07
CA LEU A 392 -19.18 20.89 -1.48
C LEU A 392 -19.95 19.93 -2.43
N ARG A 393 -20.50 18.84 -1.91
CA ARG A 393 -21.28 17.87 -2.69
C ARG A 393 -22.79 18.15 -2.71
N SER A 394 -23.28 19.11 -1.93
CA SER A 394 -24.72 19.32 -1.71
C SER A 394 -25.18 20.79 -1.78
N TYR A 395 -24.29 21.75 -1.93
CA TYR A 395 -24.60 23.18 -1.86
C TYR A 395 -25.67 23.63 -2.90
N GLN A 396 -25.76 22.97 -4.06
CA GLN A 396 -26.74 23.28 -5.11
C GLN A 396 -28.12 22.63 -4.89
N LYS A 397 -28.28 21.75 -3.90
CA LYS A 397 -29.52 20.99 -3.70
C LYS A 397 -30.59 21.72 -2.88
N GLY A 398 -30.26 22.87 -2.32
CA GLY A 398 -31.19 23.71 -1.55
C GLY A 398 -32.14 24.51 -2.46
N LYS A 399 -33.40 24.68 -2.01
CA LYS A 399 -34.38 25.54 -2.68
C LYS A 399 -34.31 27.00 -2.18
N SER A 400 -33.50 27.29 -1.18
CA SER A 400 -33.34 28.60 -0.55
C SER A 400 -32.18 29.38 -1.15
N MET A 401 -32.25 30.72 -1.09
CA MET A 401 -31.14 31.61 -1.39
C MET A 401 -29.97 31.47 -0.37
N PHE A 402 -30.23 30.86 0.80
CA PHE A 402 -29.24 30.63 1.84
C PHE A 402 -28.76 29.17 1.81
N LEU A 403 -27.47 28.97 2.14
CA LEU A 403 -26.87 27.65 2.23
C LEU A 403 -27.41 26.90 3.46
N ASP A 404 -27.98 25.71 3.22
CA ASP A 404 -28.37 24.78 4.29
C ASP A 404 -27.12 24.05 4.80
N ARG A 405 -26.74 24.30 6.04
CA ARG A 405 -25.60 23.69 6.72
C ARG A 405 -25.96 22.56 7.69
N GLU A 406 -27.23 22.35 7.98
CA GLU A 406 -27.67 21.34 8.95
C GLU A 406 -27.34 19.93 8.47
N LYS A 407 -27.69 19.58 7.24
CA LYS A 407 -27.36 18.26 6.66
C LYS A 407 -25.87 18.01 6.54
N PRO A 408 -25.02 18.92 6.00
CA PRO A 408 -23.58 18.77 6.00
C PRO A 408 -22.97 18.63 7.40
N LYS A 409 -23.51 19.33 8.39
CA LYS A 409 -23.07 19.24 9.79
C LYS A 409 -23.38 17.86 10.38
N ALA A 410 -24.62 17.39 10.22
CA ALA A 410 -25.01 16.05 10.69
C ALA A 410 -24.16 14.95 10.02
N LEU A 411 -23.88 15.07 8.72
CA LEU A 411 -23.00 14.16 8.01
C LEU A 411 -21.57 14.19 8.55
N ALA A 412 -21.04 15.38 8.85
CA ALA A 412 -19.70 15.52 9.43
C ALA A 412 -19.62 14.88 10.82
N GLU A 413 -20.65 15.05 11.67
CA GLU A 413 -20.76 14.41 12.99
C GLU A 413 -20.81 12.89 12.89
N GLU A 414 -21.59 12.37 11.95
CA GLU A 414 -21.67 10.92 11.67
C GLU A 414 -20.34 10.34 11.24
N ILE A 415 -19.63 11.00 10.31
CA ILE A 415 -18.32 10.57 9.81
C ILE A 415 -17.28 10.60 10.93
N ILE A 416 -17.24 11.66 11.73
CA ILE A 416 -16.32 11.76 12.86
C ILE A 416 -16.53 10.60 13.82
N LYS A 417 -17.77 10.27 14.13
CA LYS A 417 -18.11 9.18 15.05
C LYS A 417 -17.85 7.80 14.46
N SER A 418 -18.29 7.56 13.21
CA SER A 418 -18.23 6.23 12.58
C SER A 418 -16.84 5.82 12.16
N LEU A 419 -15.97 6.78 11.79
CA LEU A 419 -14.59 6.55 11.36
C LEU A 419 -13.55 6.96 12.42
N GLU A 420 -13.99 7.28 13.63
CA GLU A 420 -13.11 7.69 14.73
C GLU A 420 -12.10 8.78 14.28
N VAL A 421 -12.60 9.84 13.64
CA VAL A 421 -11.76 10.95 13.17
C VAL A 421 -11.28 11.76 14.35
N VAL A 422 -9.96 11.80 14.56
CA VAL A 422 -9.37 12.63 15.63
C VAL A 422 -9.30 14.08 15.15
N THR A 423 -10.12 14.92 15.74
CA THR A 423 -10.23 16.36 15.41
C THR A 423 -10.60 17.17 16.64
N PRO A 424 -10.12 18.44 16.76
CA PRO A 424 -10.60 19.36 17.79
C PRO A 424 -12.09 19.74 17.66
N GLY A 425 -12.67 19.62 16.44
CA GLY A 425 -14.08 19.89 16.19
C GLY A 425 -14.42 20.09 14.71
N LEU A 426 -15.71 20.23 14.43
CA LEU A 426 -16.28 20.36 13.07
C LEU A 426 -15.74 21.57 12.28
N THR A 427 -15.36 22.63 12.98
CA THR A 427 -14.85 23.88 12.41
C THR A 427 -13.36 23.86 12.13
N THR A 428 -12.67 22.75 12.44
CA THR A 428 -11.24 22.60 12.19
C THR A 428 -10.97 22.51 10.69
N PRO A 429 -10.10 23.36 10.11
CA PRO A 429 -9.64 23.23 8.73
C PRO A 429 -8.99 21.86 8.51
N VAL A 430 -9.38 21.15 7.44
CA VAL A 430 -8.93 19.77 7.23
C VAL A 430 -7.42 19.64 7.05
N ARG A 431 -6.71 20.68 6.61
CA ARG A 431 -5.24 20.71 6.53
C ARG A 431 -4.53 20.57 7.88
N ARG A 432 -5.25 20.79 9.02
CA ARG A 432 -4.71 20.62 10.36
C ARG A 432 -4.85 19.21 10.91
N LEU A 433 -5.56 18.35 10.19
CA LEU A 433 -5.71 16.95 10.54
C LEU A 433 -4.48 16.15 10.08
N SER A 434 -4.22 15.03 10.74
CA SER A 434 -3.22 14.06 10.23
C SER A 434 -3.66 13.48 8.89
N GLY A 435 -2.72 13.00 8.08
CA GLY A 435 -3.02 12.44 6.76
C GLY A 435 -4.09 11.33 6.80
N GLY A 436 -4.05 10.45 7.80
CA GLY A 436 -5.07 9.42 7.99
C GLY A 436 -6.45 10.00 8.30
N ASN A 437 -6.54 11.03 9.15
CA ASN A 437 -7.82 11.69 9.45
C ASN A 437 -8.37 12.48 8.25
N VAL A 438 -7.51 13.11 7.45
CA VAL A 438 -7.90 13.73 6.16
C VAL A 438 -8.56 12.69 5.26
N GLN A 439 -7.96 11.51 5.15
CA GLN A 439 -8.48 10.41 4.33
C GLN A 439 -9.81 9.86 4.83
N LYS A 440 -9.95 9.65 6.15
CA LYS A 440 -11.22 9.25 6.77
C LYS A 440 -12.35 10.24 6.44
N VAL A 441 -12.08 11.53 6.51
CA VAL A 441 -13.04 12.59 6.14
C VAL A 441 -13.39 12.51 4.65
N LEU A 442 -12.41 12.32 3.76
CA LEU A 442 -12.63 12.19 2.32
C LEU A 442 -13.48 10.97 1.99
N VAL A 443 -13.05 9.80 2.42
CA VAL A 443 -13.75 8.52 2.16
C VAL A 443 -15.15 8.53 2.77
N GLY A 444 -15.28 9.00 4.02
CA GLY A 444 -16.58 9.13 4.69
C GLY A 444 -17.56 9.99 3.89
N ARG A 445 -17.12 11.15 3.38
CA ARG A 445 -17.94 12.01 2.52
C ARG A 445 -18.45 11.30 1.27
N GLU A 446 -17.60 10.56 0.60
CA GLU A 446 -17.96 9.91 -0.66
C GLU A 446 -18.88 8.69 -0.43
N ILE A 447 -18.62 7.89 0.59
CA ILE A 447 -19.40 6.67 0.88
C ILE A 447 -20.77 7.00 1.49
N ALA A 448 -20.84 7.95 2.42
CA ALA A 448 -22.09 8.29 3.12
C ALA A 448 -23.18 8.88 2.21
N SER A 449 -22.87 9.17 0.95
CA SER A 449 -23.81 9.74 -0.01
C SER A 449 -24.86 8.77 -0.55
N SER A 450 -24.90 7.49 -0.11
CA SER A 450 -25.83 6.42 -0.52
C SER A 450 -25.99 6.31 -2.05
N PRO A 451 -24.93 6.07 -2.80
CA PRO A 451 -25.00 5.96 -4.26
C PRO A 451 -25.74 4.68 -4.69
N SER A 452 -26.15 4.59 -5.95
CA SER A 452 -26.61 3.34 -6.56
C SER A 452 -25.45 2.45 -7.01
N VAL A 453 -24.38 3.10 -7.51
CA VAL A 453 -23.10 2.49 -7.86
C VAL A 453 -21.99 3.29 -7.17
N LEU A 454 -21.17 2.63 -6.39
CA LEU A 454 -20.01 3.21 -5.71
C LEU A 454 -18.72 2.62 -6.29
N MET A 455 -17.87 3.45 -6.84
CA MET A 455 -16.54 3.07 -7.31
C MET A 455 -15.51 3.59 -6.31
N ALA A 456 -14.89 2.71 -5.56
CA ALA A 456 -13.91 3.03 -4.51
C ALA A 456 -12.49 2.65 -4.98
N ALA A 457 -11.72 3.65 -5.41
CA ALA A 457 -10.34 3.45 -5.84
C ALA A 457 -9.38 3.78 -4.70
N TYR A 458 -8.62 2.78 -4.27
CA TYR A 458 -7.58 2.86 -3.24
C TYR A 458 -8.04 3.52 -1.92
N PRO A 459 -9.23 3.20 -1.38
CA PRO A 459 -9.84 3.97 -0.29
C PRO A 459 -9.06 3.88 1.02
N VAL A 460 -8.21 2.88 1.18
CA VAL A 460 -7.42 2.63 2.40
C VAL A 460 -5.92 2.96 2.26
N ARG A 461 -5.48 3.40 1.09
CA ARG A 461 -4.06 3.66 0.83
C ARG A 461 -3.45 4.63 1.84
N GLY A 462 -2.45 4.16 2.61
CA GLY A 462 -1.76 4.97 3.62
C GLY A 462 -2.55 5.18 4.92
N LEU A 463 -3.58 4.37 5.18
CA LEU A 463 -4.21 4.26 6.49
C LEU A 463 -3.51 3.22 7.35
N ASP A 464 -3.74 3.31 8.66
CA ASP A 464 -3.44 2.23 9.60
C ASP A 464 -4.41 1.05 9.43
N ILE A 465 -4.02 -0.12 9.93
CA ILE A 465 -4.79 -1.36 9.79
C ILE A 465 -6.22 -1.19 10.32
N ASN A 466 -6.39 -0.66 11.53
CA ASN A 466 -7.71 -0.49 12.13
C ASN A 466 -8.62 0.41 11.28
N SER A 467 -8.10 1.53 10.81
CA SER A 467 -8.82 2.46 9.94
C SER A 467 -9.20 1.83 8.60
N SER A 468 -8.35 0.97 8.05
CA SER A 468 -8.62 0.22 6.81
C SER A 468 -9.80 -0.72 6.98
N TYR A 469 -9.82 -1.51 8.06
CA TYR A 469 -10.93 -2.42 8.36
C TYR A 469 -12.26 -1.70 8.63
N MET A 470 -12.21 -0.50 9.25
CA MET A 470 -13.41 0.33 9.38
C MET A 470 -14.01 0.71 8.02
N ILE A 471 -13.15 1.02 7.03
CA ILE A 471 -13.60 1.34 5.67
C ILE A 471 -14.14 0.10 4.95
N TYR A 472 -13.49 -1.06 5.08
CA TYR A 472 -13.99 -2.32 4.51
C TYR A 472 -15.37 -2.68 5.05
N ASN A 473 -15.59 -2.56 6.36
CA ASN A 473 -16.89 -2.75 6.98
C ASN A 473 -17.92 -1.73 6.49
N LEU A 474 -17.51 -0.48 6.22
CA LEU A 474 -18.39 0.53 5.64
C LEU A 474 -18.79 0.19 4.19
N LEU A 475 -17.88 -0.36 3.38
CA LEU A 475 -18.17 -0.85 2.02
C LEU A 475 -19.13 -2.05 2.07
N ASN A 476 -18.93 -3.01 2.99
CA ASN A 476 -19.87 -4.11 3.21
C ASN A 476 -21.27 -3.61 3.59
N LYS A 477 -21.35 -2.62 4.46
CA LYS A 477 -22.63 -1.99 4.81
C LYS A 477 -23.32 -1.34 3.61
N GLN A 478 -22.56 -0.72 2.69
CA GLN A 478 -23.13 -0.22 1.43
C GLN A 478 -23.67 -1.35 0.55
N LYS A 479 -22.92 -2.45 0.43
CA LYS A 479 -23.36 -3.67 -0.24
C LYS A 479 -24.69 -4.19 0.35
N GLU A 480 -24.78 -4.33 1.66
CA GLU A 480 -26.01 -4.77 2.38
C GLU A 480 -27.19 -3.84 2.10
N ASN A 481 -26.94 -2.54 1.91
CA ASN A 481 -27.95 -1.57 1.49
C ASN A 481 -28.32 -1.67 0.00
N GLY A 482 -27.81 -2.66 -0.74
CA GLY A 482 -28.09 -2.90 -2.15
C GLY A 482 -27.32 -1.96 -3.10
N VAL A 483 -26.23 -1.34 -2.66
CA VAL A 483 -25.33 -0.59 -3.53
C VAL A 483 -24.48 -1.57 -4.33
N ALA A 484 -24.30 -1.30 -5.63
CA ALA A 484 -23.29 -1.98 -6.45
C ALA A 484 -21.92 -1.32 -6.17
N VAL A 485 -20.96 -2.10 -5.70
CA VAL A 485 -19.65 -1.57 -5.32
C VAL A 485 -18.58 -2.09 -6.27
N ILE A 486 -17.76 -1.19 -6.81
CA ILE A 486 -16.53 -1.53 -7.52
C ILE A 486 -15.38 -1.08 -6.63
N PHE A 487 -14.50 -2.00 -6.25
CA PHE A 487 -13.39 -1.75 -5.34
C PHE A 487 -12.05 -2.01 -6.02
N VAL A 488 -11.18 -1.01 -6.07
CA VAL A 488 -9.79 -1.17 -6.52
C VAL A 488 -8.87 -1.12 -5.31
N GLY A 489 -8.13 -2.19 -5.08
CA GLY A 489 -7.18 -2.34 -3.97
C GLY A 489 -5.83 -2.86 -4.44
N GLU A 490 -4.79 -2.62 -3.64
CA GLU A 490 -3.42 -3.07 -3.89
C GLU A 490 -3.15 -4.45 -3.26
N ASP A 491 -3.93 -4.83 -2.24
CA ASP A 491 -3.74 -6.05 -1.47
C ASP A 491 -4.70 -7.16 -1.93
N LEU A 492 -4.14 -8.25 -2.45
CA LEU A 492 -4.90 -9.39 -2.94
C LEU A 492 -5.62 -10.15 -1.82
N ASP A 493 -5.09 -10.17 -0.59
CA ASP A 493 -5.76 -10.80 0.55
C ASP A 493 -7.06 -10.08 0.85
N VAL A 494 -7.01 -8.76 0.86
CA VAL A 494 -8.20 -7.92 1.05
C VAL A 494 -9.20 -8.11 -0.10
N LEU A 495 -8.74 -8.20 -1.34
CA LEU A 495 -9.64 -8.46 -2.48
C LEU A 495 -10.34 -9.81 -2.33
N ILE A 496 -9.62 -10.86 -1.93
CA ILE A 496 -10.17 -12.20 -1.70
C ILE A 496 -11.15 -12.21 -0.52
N GLU A 497 -10.86 -11.49 0.57
CA GLU A 497 -11.74 -11.45 1.74
C GLU A 497 -12.98 -10.56 1.56
N LEU A 498 -12.85 -9.44 0.84
CA LEU A 498 -13.89 -8.41 0.74
C LEU A 498 -14.83 -8.63 -0.45
N CYS A 499 -14.29 -9.04 -1.60
CA CYS A 499 -15.01 -9.00 -2.88
C CYS A 499 -15.76 -10.30 -3.19
N ASP A 500 -16.94 -10.19 -3.79
CA ASP A 500 -17.71 -11.37 -4.25
C ASP A 500 -17.12 -11.95 -5.53
N ARG A 501 -16.71 -11.08 -6.46
CA ARG A 501 -15.96 -11.43 -7.67
C ARG A 501 -14.74 -10.52 -7.80
N ILE A 502 -13.69 -11.03 -8.40
CA ILE A 502 -12.47 -10.28 -8.67
C ILE A 502 -12.20 -10.30 -10.16
N MET A 503 -12.24 -9.13 -10.78
CA MET A 503 -11.86 -8.91 -12.17
C MET A 503 -10.39 -8.52 -12.22
N VAL A 504 -9.63 -9.17 -13.07
CA VAL A 504 -8.21 -8.87 -13.28
C VAL A 504 -8.03 -8.12 -14.58
N ILE A 505 -7.32 -6.98 -14.50
CA ILE A 505 -7.00 -6.14 -15.66
C ILE A 505 -5.48 -6.09 -15.86
N CYS A 506 -5.03 -6.32 -17.09
CA CYS A 506 -3.62 -6.25 -17.48
C CYS A 506 -3.52 -5.60 -18.87
N GLY A 507 -2.70 -4.52 -18.98
CA GLY A 507 -2.51 -3.80 -20.24
C GLY A 507 -3.82 -3.32 -20.91
N GLY A 508 -4.77 -2.84 -20.10
CA GLY A 508 -6.06 -2.36 -20.57
C GLY A 508 -7.10 -3.43 -20.93
N LYS A 509 -6.79 -4.72 -20.76
CA LYS A 509 -7.69 -5.84 -21.06
C LYS A 509 -8.10 -6.61 -19.82
N ILE A 510 -9.30 -7.17 -19.80
CA ILE A 510 -9.70 -8.13 -18.78
C ILE A 510 -9.07 -9.48 -19.11
N THR A 511 -8.24 -9.99 -18.22
CA THR A 511 -7.56 -11.28 -18.35
C THR A 511 -8.30 -12.41 -17.64
N GLY A 512 -9.25 -12.10 -16.78
CA GLY A 512 -10.14 -13.06 -16.12
C GLY A 512 -11.04 -12.38 -15.08
N ILE A 513 -12.13 -13.07 -14.73
CA ILE A 513 -13.01 -12.75 -13.62
C ILE A 513 -13.17 -14.01 -12.79
N VAL A 514 -12.79 -13.97 -11.52
CA VAL A 514 -12.82 -15.12 -10.61
C VAL A 514 -13.80 -14.87 -9.46
N ASP A 515 -14.32 -15.95 -8.88
CA ASP A 515 -15.13 -15.87 -7.67
C ASP A 515 -14.22 -15.57 -6.48
N GLY A 516 -14.47 -14.46 -5.76
CA GLY A 516 -13.65 -14.03 -4.62
C GLY A 516 -13.65 -14.99 -3.44
N ARG A 517 -14.55 -15.99 -3.39
CA ARG A 517 -14.63 -16.98 -2.32
C ARG A 517 -13.74 -18.19 -2.54
N THR A 518 -13.48 -18.51 -3.79
CA THR A 518 -12.68 -19.68 -4.22
C THR A 518 -11.34 -19.30 -4.81
N ALA A 519 -11.16 -18.04 -5.19
CA ALA A 519 -9.93 -17.53 -5.78
C ALA A 519 -8.73 -17.68 -4.84
N VAL A 520 -7.58 -18.02 -5.41
CA VAL A 520 -6.30 -18.04 -4.72
C VAL A 520 -5.36 -16.99 -5.30
N LYS A 521 -4.44 -16.47 -4.47
CA LYS A 521 -3.51 -15.39 -4.87
C LYS A 521 -2.71 -15.72 -6.12
N GLU A 522 -2.26 -16.96 -6.24
CA GLU A 522 -1.44 -17.44 -7.35
C GLU A 522 -2.18 -17.35 -8.68
N GLU A 523 -3.48 -17.69 -8.69
CA GLU A 523 -4.35 -17.57 -9.84
C GLU A 523 -4.52 -16.11 -10.28
N ILE A 524 -4.87 -15.25 -9.34
CA ILE A 524 -5.01 -13.80 -9.61
C ILE A 524 -3.68 -13.23 -10.10
N GLY A 525 -2.56 -13.59 -9.46
CA GLY A 525 -1.23 -13.15 -9.86
C GLY A 525 -0.84 -13.61 -11.26
N LEU A 526 -1.21 -14.82 -11.67
CA LEU A 526 -1.00 -15.29 -13.05
C LEU A 526 -1.81 -14.46 -14.06
N LEU A 527 -3.07 -14.17 -13.74
CA LEU A 527 -3.92 -13.33 -14.59
C LEU A 527 -3.38 -11.90 -14.70
N MET A 528 -2.74 -11.34 -13.65
CA MET A 528 -2.13 -10.01 -13.68
C MET A 528 -0.92 -9.91 -14.63
N THR A 529 -0.34 -11.03 -15.05
CA THR A 529 0.84 -11.08 -15.92
C THR A 529 0.54 -11.62 -17.33
N LYS A 530 -0.67 -12.13 -17.57
CA LYS A 530 -1.08 -12.62 -18.89
C LYS A 530 -1.38 -11.48 -19.85
N HIS A 531 -0.76 -11.49 -21.02
CA HIS A 531 -1.04 -10.55 -22.10
C HIS A 531 -2.14 -11.02 -23.07
N GLU A 532 -2.65 -12.25 -22.94
CA GLU A 532 -3.76 -12.79 -23.75
C GLU A 532 -5.03 -12.87 -22.89
N PRO A 533 -6.20 -12.45 -23.44
CA PRO A 533 -7.48 -12.55 -22.73
C PRO A 533 -7.85 -14.03 -22.51
N ALA A 534 -8.34 -14.36 -21.31
CA ALA A 534 -9.03 -15.62 -21.10
C ALA A 534 -10.35 -15.59 -21.88
N GLU A 535 -10.67 -16.65 -22.64
CA GLU A 535 -11.99 -16.81 -23.24
C GLU A 535 -13.04 -16.94 -22.12
N TYR A 536 -13.83 -15.90 -21.95
CA TYR A 536 -14.97 -15.90 -21.03
C TYR A 536 -16.14 -16.62 -21.71
N THR A 537 -16.36 -17.87 -21.36
CA THR A 537 -17.62 -18.56 -21.68
C THR A 537 -18.68 -18.04 -20.72
N ALA A 538 -19.47 -17.07 -21.17
CA ALA A 538 -20.72 -16.72 -20.52
C ALA A 538 -21.64 -17.95 -20.61
N GLU A 539 -21.88 -18.66 -19.50
CA GLU A 539 -23.01 -19.56 -19.41
C GLU A 539 -24.27 -18.70 -19.57
N GLU A 540 -24.85 -18.76 -20.75
CA GLU A 540 -26.22 -18.29 -20.97
C GLU A 540 -27.12 -19.11 -20.05
N GLY A 541 -27.56 -18.51 -18.95
CA GLY A 541 -28.63 -19.03 -18.13
C GLY A 541 -29.88 -19.22 -18.98
N LYS A 542 -30.11 -20.45 -19.39
CA LYS A 542 -31.40 -20.88 -19.90
C LYS A 542 -32.35 -21.04 -18.73
N GLU A 543 -33.49 -20.36 -18.84
CA GLU A 543 -34.76 -20.41 -18.11
C GLU A 543 -34.83 -19.70 -16.76
#